data_6a56faea83d84b4195aeb874d9464ac3
#
_entry.id   6a56faea83d84b4195aeb874d9464ac3
#
_cell.length_a   1.000
_cell.length_b   1.000
_cell.length_c   1.000
_cell.angle_alpha   90.00
_cell.angle_beta   90.00
_cell.angle_gamma   90.00
#
_symmetry.space_group_name_H-M   'P 1'
#
loop_
_entity.id
_entity.type
_entity.pdbx_description
1 polymer ?
#
loop_
_entity_poly.entity_id
_entity_poly.type
_entity_poly.pdbx_seq_one_letter_code
_entity_poly.pdbx_strand_id
1 'polypeptide(L)'
;MYVHDIDPIALQLGPLKVHWYGLMYLVGFAAGWALMSYRAKRSNGLWQVEQVSDLLFYIALGVILGGRIGSMLFYHFDAWLENPLQVFKVWDGGMSFHGGLLGVLIAMYFYGKKINKSFFQMTDFIAPMVPLGLAAGRVGNFINGELYGRVTDVSWAMIFPQGGSIPRHPSMLYEGALEGVLLFIVLWWYSRKPRPRVAISGLFLLGYGLARFTVEFFREPDSHLGFIAFDWLTMGQLLTVPMIILGIAFIVYAYRCRALVDGMNTDDRTYMQHHASVANEQVK
;
A
#
# COMPACT_ATOMS: atom_id res chain seq x y z
N MET A 1 -29.90 0.09 -13.93
CA MET A 1 -28.95 -0.62 -13.06
C MET A 1 -27.81 -1.13 -13.94
N TYR A 2 -26.55 -0.90 -13.59
CA TYR A 2 -25.39 -1.30 -14.39
C TYR A 2 -25.07 -2.78 -14.12
N VAL A 3 -24.91 -3.56 -15.19
CA VAL A 3 -24.40 -4.93 -15.13
C VAL A 3 -22.95 -4.88 -15.55
N HIS A 4 -22.06 -5.42 -14.71
CA HIS A 4 -20.62 -5.46 -14.97
C HIS A 4 -20.33 -6.54 -16.03
N ASP A 5 -19.80 -6.12 -17.18
CA ASP A 5 -19.47 -6.97 -18.34
C ASP A 5 -18.12 -6.64 -18.98
N ILE A 6 -17.23 -6.01 -18.20
CA ILE A 6 -15.91 -5.60 -18.71
C ILE A 6 -15.04 -6.84 -18.92
N ASP A 7 -14.44 -6.96 -20.13
CA ASP A 7 -13.47 -8.03 -20.41
C ASP A 7 -12.18 -7.78 -19.61
N PRO A 8 -11.74 -8.73 -18.75
CA PRO A 8 -10.50 -8.61 -18.00
C PRO A 8 -9.24 -8.68 -18.86
N ILE A 9 -9.37 -9.09 -20.14
CA ILE A 9 -8.26 -9.18 -21.10
C ILE A 9 -8.13 -7.84 -21.83
N ALA A 10 -7.03 -7.13 -21.60
CA ALA A 10 -6.73 -5.86 -22.27
C ALA A 10 -6.28 -6.05 -23.72
N LEU A 11 -5.49 -7.11 -23.96
CA LEU A 11 -4.92 -7.41 -25.27
C LEU A 11 -4.68 -8.91 -25.40
N GLN A 12 -5.05 -9.49 -26.54
CA GLN A 12 -4.75 -10.89 -26.85
C GLN A 12 -3.88 -10.96 -28.12
N LEU A 13 -2.70 -11.54 -27.98
CA LEU A 13 -1.75 -11.77 -29.08
C LEU A 13 -1.54 -13.29 -29.22
N GLY A 14 -2.39 -13.92 -29.99
CA GLY A 14 -2.40 -15.37 -30.13
C GLY A 14 -2.67 -16.06 -28.77
N PRO A 15 -1.77 -16.91 -28.29
CA PRO A 15 -1.93 -17.57 -26.98
C PRO A 15 -1.64 -16.66 -25.78
N LEU A 16 -0.98 -15.52 -26.00
CA LEU A 16 -0.61 -14.58 -24.94
C LEU A 16 -1.77 -13.65 -24.63
N LYS A 17 -2.25 -13.67 -23.39
CA LYS A 17 -3.30 -12.80 -22.87
C LYS A 17 -2.71 -11.80 -21.88
N VAL A 18 -2.83 -10.52 -22.17
CA VAL A 18 -2.44 -9.42 -21.28
C VAL A 18 -3.68 -8.98 -20.50
N HIS A 19 -3.66 -9.13 -19.19
CA HIS A 19 -4.78 -8.77 -18.32
C HIS A 19 -4.66 -7.32 -17.83
N TRP A 20 -5.80 -6.62 -17.74
CA TRP A 20 -5.88 -5.28 -17.18
C TRP A 20 -5.30 -5.21 -15.78
N TYR A 21 -5.52 -6.24 -14.97
CA TYR A 21 -4.99 -6.30 -13.60
C TYR A 21 -3.46 -6.16 -13.57
N GLY A 22 -2.75 -6.85 -14.45
CA GLY A 22 -1.30 -6.70 -14.61
C GLY A 22 -0.89 -5.30 -15.06
N LEU A 23 -1.64 -4.71 -15.99
CA LEU A 23 -1.38 -3.34 -16.46
C LEU A 23 -1.59 -2.32 -15.32
N MET A 24 -2.59 -2.50 -14.46
CA MET A 24 -2.82 -1.63 -13.32
C MET A 24 -1.64 -1.68 -12.32
N TYR A 25 -1.02 -2.83 -12.11
CA TYR A 25 0.22 -2.90 -11.33
C TYR A 25 1.34 -2.07 -11.98
N LEU A 26 1.53 -2.18 -13.30
CA LEU A 26 2.52 -1.38 -14.02
C LEU A 26 2.22 0.12 -13.91
N VAL A 27 0.97 0.52 -14.01
CA VAL A 27 0.54 1.93 -13.80
C VAL A 27 0.87 2.38 -12.40
N GLY A 28 0.57 1.58 -11.36
CA GLY A 28 0.90 1.88 -9.97
C GLY A 28 2.40 2.05 -9.74
N PHE A 29 3.21 1.14 -10.27
CA PHE A 29 4.68 1.22 -10.18
C PHE A 29 5.24 2.44 -10.95
N ALA A 30 4.75 2.71 -12.16
CA ALA A 30 5.19 3.84 -12.97
C ALA A 30 4.84 5.18 -12.30
N ALA A 31 3.62 5.31 -11.78
CA ALA A 31 3.19 6.51 -11.05
C ALA A 31 4.00 6.69 -9.76
N GLY A 32 4.24 5.62 -9.01
CA GLY A 32 5.08 5.62 -7.82
C GLY A 32 6.50 6.06 -8.15
N TRP A 33 7.12 5.49 -9.19
CA TRP A 33 8.45 5.87 -9.64
C TRP A 33 8.52 7.34 -10.05
N ALA A 34 7.57 7.82 -10.86
CA ALA A 34 7.56 9.19 -11.35
C ALA A 34 7.45 10.20 -10.19
N LEU A 35 6.56 9.95 -9.23
CA LEU A 35 6.36 10.83 -8.09
C LEU A 35 7.50 10.76 -7.06
N MET A 36 8.05 9.58 -6.80
CA MET A 36 9.25 9.45 -5.95
C MET A 36 10.45 10.14 -6.60
N SER A 37 10.64 9.99 -7.92
CA SER A 37 11.70 10.68 -8.66
C SER A 37 11.53 12.20 -8.63
N TYR A 38 10.28 12.68 -8.76
CA TYR A 38 9.96 14.10 -8.58
C TYR A 38 10.33 14.60 -7.18
N ARG A 39 10.00 13.83 -6.13
CA ARG A 39 10.36 14.16 -4.73
C ARG A 39 11.88 14.12 -4.54
N ALA A 40 12.55 13.11 -5.08
CA ALA A 40 14.01 12.98 -5.00
C ALA A 40 14.72 14.21 -5.60
N LYS A 41 14.30 14.65 -6.79
CA LYS A 41 14.84 15.86 -7.44
C LYS A 41 14.66 17.13 -6.60
N ARG A 42 13.63 17.19 -5.76
CA ARG A 42 13.31 18.34 -4.88
C ARG A 42 13.84 18.19 -3.46
N SER A 43 14.55 17.12 -3.17
CA SER A 43 15.03 16.81 -1.82
C SER A 43 16.37 17.45 -1.46
N ASN A 44 16.88 18.39 -2.29
CA ASN A 44 18.17 19.06 -2.08
C ASN A 44 19.34 18.08 -1.87
N GLY A 45 19.31 16.94 -2.60
CA GLY A 45 20.35 15.94 -2.54
C GLY A 45 20.20 14.91 -1.42
N LEU A 46 19.12 14.95 -0.64
CA LEU A 46 18.81 13.92 0.35
C LEU A 46 18.48 12.57 -0.30
N TRP A 47 17.86 12.60 -1.47
CA TRP A 47 17.54 11.44 -2.29
C TRP A 47 18.02 11.65 -3.71
N GLN A 48 18.53 10.59 -4.31
CA GLN A 48 18.92 10.56 -5.73
C GLN A 48 17.90 9.75 -6.54
N VAL A 49 17.73 10.10 -7.82
CA VAL A 49 16.75 9.40 -8.69
C VAL A 49 17.16 7.94 -8.90
N GLU A 50 18.46 7.68 -8.96
CA GLU A 50 19.03 6.34 -9.06
C GLU A 50 18.64 5.48 -7.84
N GLN A 51 18.68 6.07 -6.64
CA GLN A 51 18.23 5.40 -5.41
C GLN A 51 16.74 5.03 -5.47
N VAL A 52 15.91 5.84 -6.13
CA VAL A 52 14.48 5.54 -6.31
C VAL A 52 14.30 4.33 -7.23
N SER A 53 15.04 4.28 -8.34
CA SER A 53 14.95 3.17 -9.29
C SER A 53 15.40 1.85 -8.66
N ASP A 54 16.52 1.88 -7.94
CA ASP A 54 17.01 0.73 -7.17
C ASP A 54 16.00 0.27 -6.12
N LEU A 55 15.43 1.24 -5.37
CA LEU A 55 14.44 0.96 -4.33
C LEU A 55 13.22 0.24 -4.90
N LEU A 56 12.69 0.69 -6.05
CA LEU A 56 11.57 0.02 -6.71
C LEU A 56 11.93 -1.38 -7.17
N PHE A 57 13.15 -1.59 -7.67
CA PHE A 57 13.62 -2.93 -8.01
C PHE A 57 13.63 -3.85 -6.79
N TYR A 58 14.17 -3.39 -5.65
CA TYR A 58 14.18 -4.17 -4.41
C TYR A 58 12.77 -4.41 -3.86
N ILE A 59 11.86 -3.42 -3.97
CA ILE A 59 10.45 -3.58 -3.59
C ILE A 59 9.78 -4.64 -4.46
N ALA A 60 9.93 -4.58 -5.79
CA ALA A 60 9.35 -5.56 -6.69
C ALA A 60 9.88 -6.98 -6.41
N LEU A 61 11.18 -7.10 -6.18
CA LEU A 61 11.80 -8.37 -5.79
C LEU A 61 11.25 -8.86 -4.44
N GLY A 62 11.10 -7.96 -3.46
CA GLY A 62 10.50 -8.26 -2.15
C GLY A 62 9.06 -8.74 -2.25
N VAL A 63 8.24 -8.12 -3.11
CA VAL A 63 6.85 -8.56 -3.38
C VAL A 63 6.85 -9.98 -3.93
N ILE A 64 7.65 -10.24 -4.97
CA ILE A 64 7.66 -11.54 -5.67
C ILE A 64 8.18 -12.65 -4.74
N LEU A 65 9.37 -12.47 -4.19
CA LEU A 65 9.98 -13.48 -3.33
C LEU A 65 9.19 -13.69 -2.04
N GLY A 66 8.83 -12.59 -1.37
CA GLY A 66 8.06 -12.65 -0.12
C GLY A 66 6.67 -13.23 -0.34
N GLY A 67 5.97 -12.81 -1.40
CA GLY A 67 4.65 -13.33 -1.75
C GLY A 67 4.69 -14.83 -2.04
N ARG A 68 5.69 -15.28 -2.77
CA ARG A 68 5.83 -16.69 -3.15
C ARG A 68 6.26 -17.56 -1.95
N ILE A 69 7.30 -17.15 -1.22
CA ILE A 69 7.73 -17.85 0.00
C ILE A 69 6.61 -17.91 1.02
N GLY A 70 5.92 -16.77 1.26
CA GLY A 70 4.79 -16.74 2.17
C GLY A 70 3.63 -17.64 1.73
N SER A 71 3.37 -17.76 0.42
CA SER A 71 2.36 -18.69 -0.10
C SER A 71 2.73 -20.15 0.19
N MET A 72 3.99 -20.50 -0.05
CA MET A 72 4.47 -21.87 0.24
C MET A 72 4.41 -22.18 1.74
N LEU A 73 4.86 -21.25 2.59
CA LEU A 73 4.90 -21.48 4.03
C LEU A 73 3.52 -21.58 4.68
N PHE A 74 2.55 -20.77 4.25
CA PHE A 74 1.26 -20.64 4.94
C PHE A 74 0.13 -21.43 4.29
N TYR A 75 0.20 -21.70 2.98
CA TYR A 75 -0.91 -22.30 2.25
C TYR A 75 -0.57 -23.62 1.54
N HIS A 76 0.73 -23.87 1.24
CA HIS A 76 1.15 -25.02 0.44
C HIS A 76 2.37 -25.73 1.05
N PHE A 77 2.46 -25.77 2.39
CA PHE A 77 3.65 -26.24 3.08
C PHE A 77 3.98 -27.71 2.76
N ASP A 78 2.99 -28.60 2.78
CA ASP A 78 3.18 -30.03 2.49
C ASP A 78 3.66 -30.24 1.04
N ALA A 79 3.03 -29.58 0.08
CA ALA A 79 3.45 -29.64 -1.33
C ALA A 79 4.86 -29.07 -1.54
N TRP A 80 5.26 -28.08 -0.74
CA TRP A 80 6.60 -27.53 -0.79
C TRP A 80 7.66 -28.47 -0.22
N LEU A 81 7.33 -29.23 0.83
CA LEU A 81 8.20 -30.27 1.36
C LEU A 81 8.44 -31.41 0.34
N GLU A 82 7.38 -31.80 -0.40
CA GLU A 82 7.46 -32.81 -1.45
C GLU A 82 8.29 -32.33 -2.65
N ASN A 83 8.15 -31.04 -3.02
CA ASN A 83 8.86 -30.45 -4.16
C ASN A 83 9.34 -29.02 -3.85
N PRO A 84 10.53 -28.85 -3.23
CA PRO A 84 11.09 -27.54 -2.87
C PRO A 84 11.25 -26.56 -4.04
N LEU A 85 11.45 -27.07 -5.26
CA LEU A 85 11.60 -26.23 -6.46
C LEU A 85 10.29 -25.55 -6.89
N GLN A 86 9.15 -25.94 -6.33
CA GLN A 86 7.86 -25.33 -6.63
C GLN A 86 7.82 -23.84 -6.24
N VAL A 87 8.65 -23.40 -5.29
CA VAL A 87 8.79 -21.99 -4.90
C VAL A 87 9.16 -21.09 -6.08
N PHE A 88 9.95 -21.58 -7.03
CA PHE A 88 10.38 -20.82 -8.20
C PHE A 88 9.34 -20.73 -9.33
N LYS A 89 8.31 -21.56 -9.29
CA LYS A 89 7.25 -21.56 -10.30
C LYS A 89 6.22 -20.48 -10.04
N VAL A 90 6.62 -19.20 -10.19
CA VAL A 90 5.75 -18.03 -9.95
C VAL A 90 4.55 -17.97 -10.89
N TRP A 91 4.63 -18.60 -12.06
CA TRP A 91 3.55 -18.69 -13.06
C TRP A 91 2.41 -19.64 -12.68
N ASP A 92 2.60 -20.52 -11.71
CA ASP A 92 1.56 -21.42 -11.20
C ASP A 92 0.59 -20.68 -10.25
N GLY A 93 0.78 -19.37 -10.04
CA GLY A 93 -0.01 -18.57 -9.11
C GLY A 93 0.35 -18.83 -7.64
N GLY A 94 -0.55 -18.45 -6.74
CA GLY A 94 -0.34 -18.57 -5.29
C GLY A 94 0.66 -17.54 -4.76
N MET A 95 0.14 -16.34 -4.41
CA MET A 95 0.89 -15.27 -3.79
C MET A 95 0.26 -14.90 -2.45
N SER A 96 1.06 -14.80 -1.40
CA SER A 96 0.63 -14.35 -0.08
C SER A 96 0.79 -12.84 0.04
N PHE A 97 -0.30 -12.13 0.34
CA PHE A 97 -0.23 -10.69 0.62
C PHE A 97 0.70 -10.38 1.79
N HIS A 98 0.55 -11.10 2.92
CA HIS A 98 1.38 -10.88 4.10
C HIS A 98 2.85 -11.21 3.84
N GLY A 99 3.10 -12.28 3.06
CA GLY A 99 4.45 -12.61 2.63
C GLY A 99 5.07 -11.52 1.77
N GLY A 100 4.32 -10.99 0.81
CA GLY A 100 4.74 -9.88 -0.04
C GLY A 100 5.04 -8.61 0.77
N LEU A 101 4.16 -8.25 1.70
CA LEU A 101 4.36 -7.11 2.59
C LEU A 101 5.64 -7.28 3.42
N LEU A 102 5.84 -8.43 4.05
CA LEU A 102 7.06 -8.72 4.82
C LEU A 102 8.31 -8.65 3.94
N GLY A 103 8.25 -9.20 2.74
CA GLY A 103 9.35 -9.13 1.76
C GLY A 103 9.71 -7.69 1.40
N VAL A 104 8.72 -6.82 1.19
CA VAL A 104 8.94 -5.38 0.95
C VAL A 104 9.61 -4.71 2.16
N LEU A 105 9.12 -4.95 3.37
CA LEU A 105 9.69 -4.36 4.59
C LEU A 105 11.16 -4.79 4.79
N ILE A 106 11.46 -6.06 4.55
CA ILE A 106 12.82 -6.61 4.60
C ILE A 106 13.70 -5.96 3.53
N ALA A 107 13.21 -5.87 2.29
CA ALA A 107 13.95 -5.24 1.18
C ALA A 107 14.26 -3.76 1.49
N MET A 108 13.28 -3.02 2.00
CA MET A 108 13.46 -1.62 2.42
C MET A 108 14.50 -1.48 3.53
N TYR A 109 14.49 -2.39 4.51
CA TYR A 109 15.45 -2.37 5.61
C TYR A 109 16.88 -2.57 5.11
N PHE A 110 17.13 -3.59 4.29
CA PHE A 110 18.47 -3.87 3.77
C PHE A 110 18.94 -2.81 2.78
N TYR A 111 18.05 -2.35 1.89
CA TYR A 111 18.39 -1.28 0.96
C TYR A 111 18.65 0.04 1.69
N GLY A 112 17.87 0.37 2.70
CA GLY A 112 18.10 1.54 3.54
C GLY A 112 19.50 1.52 4.18
N LYS A 113 19.90 0.38 4.72
CA LYS A 113 21.29 0.22 5.23
C LYS A 113 22.35 0.45 4.16
N LYS A 114 22.14 -0.05 2.93
CA LYS A 114 23.08 0.13 1.81
C LYS A 114 23.27 1.60 1.46
N ILE A 115 22.23 2.43 1.55
CA ILE A 115 22.28 3.86 1.21
C ILE A 115 22.36 4.79 2.43
N ASN A 116 22.70 4.24 3.62
CA ASN A 116 22.80 4.97 4.89
C ASN A 116 21.52 5.74 5.29
N LYS A 117 20.35 5.13 5.05
CA LYS A 117 19.06 5.65 5.50
C LYS A 117 18.42 4.72 6.50
N SER A 118 17.80 5.30 7.54
CA SER A 118 17.04 4.51 8.51
C SER A 118 15.78 3.92 7.88
N PHE A 119 15.26 2.84 8.48
CA PHE A 119 14.03 2.21 8.04
C PHE A 119 12.85 3.21 7.97
N PHE A 120 12.72 4.08 8.95
CA PHE A 120 11.66 5.07 8.98
C PHE A 120 11.85 6.21 7.98
N GLN A 121 13.08 6.53 7.57
CA GLN A 121 13.30 7.42 6.43
C GLN A 121 12.79 6.79 5.13
N MET A 122 13.01 5.48 4.98
CA MET A 122 12.50 4.74 3.82
C MET A 122 10.97 4.73 3.80
N THR A 123 10.34 4.39 4.93
CA THR A 123 8.88 4.30 5.01
C THR A 123 8.21 5.67 4.83
N ASP A 124 8.73 6.74 5.44
CA ASP A 124 8.20 8.10 5.27
C ASP A 124 8.38 8.62 3.83
N PHE A 125 9.43 8.16 3.13
CA PHE A 125 9.63 8.50 1.72
C PHE A 125 8.59 7.83 0.82
N ILE A 126 8.29 6.56 1.06
CA ILE A 126 7.43 5.73 0.22
C ILE A 126 5.95 5.90 0.57
N ALA A 127 5.60 6.07 1.84
CA ALA A 127 4.23 6.05 2.32
C ALA A 127 3.23 6.89 1.48
N PRO A 128 3.54 8.10 1.00
CA PRO A 128 2.61 8.86 0.17
C PRO A 128 2.33 8.23 -1.20
N MET A 129 3.17 7.29 -1.67
CA MET A 129 3.00 6.66 -2.99
C MET A 129 2.21 5.36 -2.93
N VAL A 130 2.22 4.69 -1.78
CA VAL A 130 1.53 3.41 -1.58
C VAL A 130 0.04 3.48 -1.97
N PRO A 131 -0.72 4.52 -1.60
CA PRO A 131 -2.13 4.63 -1.95
C PRO A 131 -2.40 4.61 -3.45
N LEU A 132 -1.50 5.10 -4.29
CA LEU A 132 -1.67 5.05 -5.75
C LEU A 132 -1.61 3.62 -6.28
N GLY A 133 -0.72 2.80 -5.73
CA GLY A 133 -0.68 1.37 -6.04
C GLY A 133 -1.95 0.66 -5.59
N LEU A 134 -2.47 1.02 -4.40
CA LEU A 134 -3.75 0.49 -3.91
C LEU A 134 -4.90 0.89 -4.83
N ALA A 135 -5.01 2.18 -5.22
CA ALA A 135 -6.03 2.65 -6.16
C ALA A 135 -5.96 1.89 -7.49
N ALA A 136 -4.78 1.75 -8.07
CA ALA A 136 -4.58 1.02 -9.32
C ALA A 136 -5.00 -0.45 -9.18
N GLY A 137 -4.63 -1.12 -8.09
CA GLY A 137 -5.06 -2.49 -7.80
C GLY A 137 -6.58 -2.61 -7.69
N ARG A 138 -7.27 -1.64 -7.06
CA ARG A 138 -8.74 -1.64 -6.94
C ARG A 138 -9.44 -1.40 -8.27
N VAL A 139 -8.87 -0.58 -9.14
CA VAL A 139 -9.35 -0.48 -10.53
C VAL A 139 -9.21 -1.83 -11.25
N GLY A 140 -8.10 -2.53 -11.06
CA GLY A 140 -7.92 -3.89 -11.58
C GLY A 140 -8.97 -4.88 -11.06
N ASN A 141 -9.25 -4.86 -9.74
CA ASN A 141 -10.32 -5.68 -9.14
C ASN A 141 -11.71 -5.34 -9.73
N PHE A 142 -11.98 -4.05 -9.94
CA PHE A 142 -13.22 -3.61 -10.58
C PHE A 142 -13.34 -4.16 -12.01
N ILE A 143 -12.30 -4.04 -12.82
CA ILE A 143 -12.30 -4.58 -14.19
C ILE A 143 -12.51 -6.09 -14.21
N ASN A 144 -11.90 -6.81 -13.26
CA ASN A 144 -12.09 -8.27 -13.10
C ASN A 144 -13.48 -8.66 -12.56
N GLY A 145 -14.28 -7.70 -12.03
CA GLY A 145 -15.56 -7.98 -11.41
C GLY A 145 -15.48 -8.75 -10.10
N GLU A 146 -14.37 -8.64 -9.39
CA GLU A 146 -14.07 -9.35 -8.15
C GLU A 146 -14.09 -8.43 -6.91
N LEU A 147 -14.16 -8.99 -5.72
CA LEU A 147 -14.18 -8.27 -4.44
C LEU A 147 -15.34 -7.26 -4.33
N TYR A 148 -16.49 -7.61 -4.89
CA TYR A 148 -17.71 -6.83 -4.75
C TYR A 148 -18.22 -6.81 -3.30
N GLY A 149 -19.09 -5.86 -2.99
CA GLY A 149 -19.62 -5.66 -1.66
C GLY A 149 -20.93 -6.39 -1.38
N ARG A 150 -21.52 -6.05 -0.24
CA ARG A 150 -22.80 -6.59 0.24
C ARG A 150 -23.93 -6.23 -0.72
N VAL A 151 -25.00 -7.00 -0.63
CA VAL A 151 -26.26 -6.71 -1.32
C VAL A 151 -26.80 -5.35 -0.88
N THR A 152 -27.30 -4.57 -1.83
CA THR A 152 -27.82 -3.22 -1.56
C THR A 152 -28.81 -2.78 -2.61
N ASP A 153 -29.65 -1.81 -2.27
CA ASP A 153 -30.65 -1.17 -3.12
C ASP A 153 -30.31 0.28 -3.49
N VAL A 154 -29.09 0.75 -3.16
CA VAL A 154 -28.66 2.11 -3.52
C VAL A 154 -28.70 2.34 -5.03
N SER A 155 -28.93 3.59 -5.45
CA SER A 155 -29.12 3.94 -6.87
C SER A 155 -27.91 3.62 -7.76
N TRP A 156 -26.69 3.52 -7.20
CA TRP A 156 -25.45 3.17 -7.89
C TRP A 156 -25.00 1.72 -7.67
N ALA A 157 -25.88 0.86 -7.13
CA ALA A 157 -25.62 -0.57 -7.02
C ALA A 157 -25.36 -1.19 -8.39
N MET A 158 -24.47 -2.18 -8.42
CA MET A 158 -24.05 -2.89 -9.63
C MET A 158 -24.30 -4.38 -9.50
N ILE A 159 -24.60 -5.03 -10.62
CA ILE A 159 -24.69 -6.49 -10.70
C ILE A 159 -23.33 -7.00 -11.19
N PHE A 160 -22.69 -7.83 -10.38
CA PHE A 160 -21.45 -8.53 -10.73
C PHE A 160 -21.79 -9.99 -11.03
N PRO A 161 -21.63 -10.46 -12.29
CA PRO A 161 -22.03 -11.81 -12.68
C PRO A 161 -21.44 -12.93 -11.81
N GLN A 162 -20.20 -12.74 -11.32
CA GLN A 162 -19.55 -13.67 -10.40
C GLN A 162 -20.23 -13.70 -9.00
N GLY A 163 -20.97 -12.66 -8.64
CA GLY A 163 -21.73 -12.53 -7.38
C GLY A 163 -23.22 -12.86 -7.52
N GLY A 164 -23.63 -13.34 -8.69
CA GLY A 164 -25.03 -13.62 -9.02
C GLY A 164 -25.74 -12.40 -9.63
N SER A 165 -27.08 -12.49 -9.75
CA SER A 165 -27.93 -11.45 -10.39
C SER A 165 -28.45 -10.41 -9.41
N ILE A 166 -27.91 -10.33 -8.18
CA ILE A 166 -28.37 -9.45 -7.12
C ILE A 166 -27.50 -8.19 -7.09
N PRO A 167 -28.10 -6.98 -6.96
CA PRO A 167 -27.35 -5.73 -6.87
C PRO A 167 -26.46 -5.68 -5.63
N ARG A 168 -25.24 -5.18 -5.79
CA ARG A 168 -24.23 -5.11 -4.74
C ARG A 168 -23.49 -3.77 -4.75
N HIS A 169 -22.92 -3.41 -3.60
CA HIS A 169 -21.99 -2.29 -3.52
C HIS A 169 -20.74 -2.55 -4.38
N PRO A 170 -20.28 -1.60 -5.22
CA PRO A 170 -18.96 -1.67 -5.86
C PRO A 170 -17.87 -1.31 -4.83
N SER A 171 -17.70 -2.13 -3.79
CA SER A 171 -16.84 -1.84 -2.63
C SER A 171 -15.39 -1.62 -3.01
N MET A 172 -14.89 -2.28 -4.07
CA MET A 172 -13.54 -2.03 -4.60
C MET A 172 -13.35 -0.58 -5.06
N LEU A 173 -14.40 0.09 -5.57
CA LEU A 173 -14.32 1.51 -5.93
C LEU A 173 -14.29 2.41 -4.69
N TYR A 174 -14.98 2.03 -3.60
CA TYR A 174 -14.90 2.76 -2.32
C TYR A 174 -13.51 2.62 -1.70
N GLU A 175 -12.93 1.43 -1.75
CA GLU A 175 -11.54 1.19 -1.35
C GLU A 175 -10.57 2.04 -2.19
N GLY A 176 -10.71 2.03 -3.52
CA GLY A 176 -9.90 2.84 -4.41
C GLY A 176 -10.01 4.35 -4.12
N ALA A 177 -11.22 4.82 -3.81
CA ALA A 177 -11.46 6.23 -3.47
C ALA A 177 -10.86 6.62 -2.12
N LEU A 178 -11.09 5.84 -1.06
CA LEU A 178 -10.71 6.19 0.31
C LEU A 178 -9.26 5.77 0.63
N GLU A 179 -8.91 4.48 0.43
CA GLU A 179 -7.59 3.94 0.71
C GLU A 179 -6.55 4.37 -0.34
N GLY A 180 -7.02 4.68 -1.55
CA GLY A 180 -6.21 5.12 -2.68
C GLY A 180 -6.19 6.64 -2.82
N VAL A 181 -7.17 7.20 -3.52
CA VAL A 181 -7.13 8.61 -3.96
C VAL A 181 -7.13 9.60 -2.79
N LEU A 182 -8.06 9.46 -1.86
CA LEU A 182 -8.16 10.39 -0.73
C LEU A 182 -6.92 10.32 0.17
N LEU A 183 -6.50 9.11 0.52
CA LEU A 183 -5.30 8.92 1.34
C LEU A 183 -4.04 9.45 0.65
N PHE A 184 -3.92 9.25 -0.68
CA PHE A 184 -2.84 9.86 -1.47
C PHE A 184 -2.85 11.38 -1.34
N ILE A 185 -3.99 12.04 -1.55
CA ILE A 185 -4.12 13.50 -1.48
C ILE A 185 -3.69 14.01 -0.11
N VAL A 186 -4.16 13.37 0.96
CA VAL A 186 -3.84 13.74 2.35
C VAL A 186 -2.34 13.59 2.62
N LEU A 187 -1.75 12.45 2.29
CA LEU A 187 -0.34 12.18 2.52
C LEU A 187 0.56 13.06 1.66
N TRP A 188 0.19 13.27 0.40
CA TRP A 188 0.92 14.14 -0.50
C TRP A 188 0.94 15.57 0.00
N TRP A 189 -0.21 16.10 0.39
CA TRP A 189 -0.32 17.45 0.96
C TRP A 189 0.45 17.56 2.28
N TYR A 190 0.29 16.61 3.18
CA TYR A 190 0.96 16.59 4.47
C TYR A 190 2.49 16.54 4.34
N SER A 191 3.00 15.74 3.41
CA SER A 191 4.43 15.54 3.18
C SER A 191 5.11 16.66 2.36
N ARG A 192 4.36 17.71 1.96
CA ARG A 192 4.95 18.90 1.28
C ARG A 192 5.83 19.73 2.21
N LYS A 193 5.61 19.67 3.49
CA LYS A 193 6.40 20.34 4.51
C LYS A 193 7.26 19.33 5.26
N PRO A 194 8.44 19.73 5.79
CA PRO A 194 9.22 18.88 6.67
C PRO A 194 8.36 18.35 7.82
N ARG A 195 8.48 17.07 8.08
CA ARG A 195 7.73 16.41 9.16
C ARG A 195 8.71 15.63 10.04
N PRO A 196 8.43 15.51 11.34
CA PRO A 196 9.22 14.65 12.20
C PRO A 196 9.23 13.22 11.64
N ARG A 197 10.36 12.53 11.78
CA ARG A 197 10.52 11.13 11.38
C ARG A 197 9.38 10.28 11.94
N VAL A 198 8.89 9.31 11.17
CA VAL A 198 7.77 8.42 11.48
C VAL A 198 6.38 9.07 11.34
N ALA A 199 6.28 10.40 11.26
CA ALA A 199 4.99 11.08 11.21
C ALA A 199 4.19 10.76 9.94
N ILE A 200 4.85 10.65 8.78
CA ILE A 200 4.19 10.33 7.50
C ILE A 200 3.74 8.87 7.50
N SER A 201 4.59 7.96 7.96
CA SER A 201 4.25 6.54 8.14
C SER A 201 3.11 6.35 9.14
N GLY A 202 3.11 7.12 10.23
CA GLY A 202 2.02 7.11 11.22
C GLY A 202 0.69 7.58 10.60
N LEU A 203 0.73 8.66 9.82
CA LEU A 203 -0.46 9.16 9.13
C LEU A 203 -0.98 8.18 8.08
N PHE A 204 -0.08 7.47 7.37
CA PHE A 204 -0.47 6.40 6.45
C PHE A 204 -1.21 5.27 7.18
N LEU A 205 -0.64 4.75 8.27
CA LEU A 205 -1.25 3.67 9.05
C LEU A 205 -2.62 4.08 9.60
N LEU A 206 -2.71 5.28 10.17
CA LEU A 206 -3.95 5.82 10.70
C LEU A 206 -5.00 5.99 9.59
N GLY A 207 -4.64 6.67 8.51
CA GLY A 207 -5.56 6.98 7.41
C GLY A 207 -6.03 5.73 6.67
N TYR A 208 -5.11 4.80 6.38
CA TYR A 208 -5.45 3.52 5.78
C TYR A 208 -6.34 2.68 6.70
N GLY A 209 -5.97 2.57 7.99
CA GLY A 209 -6.75 1.83 8.97
C GLY A 209 -8.18 2.35 9.10
N LEU A 210 -8.36 3.67 9.17
CA LEU A 210 -9.69 4.30 9.23
C LEU A 210 -10.49 4.08 7.93
N ALA A 211 -9.86 4.28 6.77
CA ALA A 211 -10.49 4.06 5.48
C ALA A 211 -10.95 2.61 5.32
N ARG A 212 -10.05 1.67 5.60
CA ARG A 212 -10.33 0.23 5.53
C ARG A 212 -11.43 -0.18 6.51
N PHE A 213 -11.36 0.28 7.76
CA PHE A 213 -12.40 0.01 8.76
C PHE A 213 -13.78 0.47 8.28
N THR A 214 -13.84 1.66 7.66
CA THR A 214 -15.08 2.23 7.13
C THR A 214 -15.61 1.45 5.93
N VAL A 215 -14.76 1.12 4.97
CA VAL A 215 -15.20 0.39 3.76
C VAL A 215 -15.65 -1.02 4.08
N GLU A 216 -15.13 -1.63 5.14
CA GLU A 216 -15.50 -2.98 5.53
C GLU A 216 -17.00 -3.14 5.87
N PHE A 217 -17.70 -2.07 6.21
CA PHE A 217 -19.16 -2.10 6.38
C PHE A 217 -19.92 -2.36 5.07
N PHE A 218 -19.29 -2.08 3.93
CA PHE A 218 -19.88 -2.24 2.59
C PHE A 218 -19.37 -3.48 1.86
N ARG A 219 -18.26 -4.08 2.35
CA ARG A 219 -17.68 -5.30 1.77
C ARG A 219 -18.52 -6.52 2.11
N GLU A 220 -18.52 -7.49 1.20
CA GLU A 220 -18.96 -8.84 1.54
C GLU A 220 -17.93 -9.47 2.49
N PRO A 221 -18.34 -9.96 3.67
CA PRO A 221 -17.43 -10.70 4.55
C PRO A 221 -16.86 -11.92 3.86
N ASP A 222 -15.64 -12.30 4.20
CA ASP A 222 -15.02 -13.52 3.69
C ASP A 222 -15.87 -14.72 4.04
N SER A 223 -16.27 -15.51 3.04
CA SER A 223 -17.28 -16.60 3.16
C SER A 223 -16.94 -17.65 4.22
N HIS A 224 -15.64 -17.84 4.50
CA HIS A 224 -15.16 -18.80 5.48
C HIS A 224 -15.08 -18.27 6.93
N LEU A 225 -15.14 -16.94 7.13
CA LEU A 225 -15.04 -16.31 8.44
C LEU A 225 -16.34 -15.62 8.88
N GLY A 226 -17.09 -15.06 7.96
CA GLY A 226 -18.32 -14.32 8.27
C GLY A 226 -18.08 -13.13 9.20
N PHE A 227 -19.02 -12.89 10.11
CA PHE A 227 -18.88 -11.93 11.21
C PHE A 227 -18.27 -12.64 12.42
N ILE A 228 -17.24 -12.05 13.00
CA ILE A 228 -16.53 -12.59 14.17
C ILE A 228 -17.29 -12.31 15.46
N ALA A 229 -17.90 -11.13 15.56
CA ALA A 229 -18.67 -10.71 16.74
C ALA A 229 -19.71 -9.64 16.39
N PHE A 230 -20.72 -9.51 17.24
CA PHE A 230 -21.75 -8.44 17.21
C PHE A 230 -22.54 -8.35 15.89
N ASP A 231 -22.56 -9.40 15.06
CA ASP A 231 -23.22 -9.45 13.74
C ASP A 231 -22.81 -8.35 12.74
N TRP A 232 -21.71 -7.63 13.04
CA TRP A 232 -21.16 -6.62 12.14
C TRP A 232 -19.62 -6.59 12.09
N LEU A 233 -18.93 -7.05 13.12
CA LEU A 233 -17.45 -7.01 13.19
C LEU A 233 -16.86 -8.11 12.32
N THR A 234 -16.05 -7.69 11.34
CA THR A 234 -15.32 -8.62 10.45
C THR A 234 -13.85 -8.76 10.85
N MET A 235 -13.18 -9.78 10.33
CA MET A 235 -11.72 -9.94 10.51
C MET A 235 -10.97 -8.74 9.95
N GLY A 236 -11.43 -8.17 8.82
CA GLY A 236 -10.82 -6.96 8.23
C GLY A 236 -10.82 -5.80 9.21
N GLN A 237 -11.95 -5.53 9.88
CA GLN A 237 -12.04 -4.49 10.90
C GLN A 237 -11.13 -4.78 12.10
N LEU A 238 -11.11 -6.01 12.59
CA LEU A 238 -10.25 -6.39 13.72
C LEU A 238 -8.77 -6.17 13.42
N LEU A 239 -8.32 -6.52 12.22
CA LEU A 239 -6.92 -6.34 11.80
C LEU A 239 -6.53 -4.86 11.57
N THR A 240 -7.50 -3.97 11.32
CA THR A 240 -7.20 -2.54 11.17
C THR A 240 -7.04 -1.81 12.51
N VAL A 241 -7.60 -2.31 13.60
CA VAL A 241 -7.48 -1.68 14.93
C VAL A 241 -6.01 -1.52 15.37
N PRO A 242 -5.15 -2.55 15.31
CA PRO A 242 -3.73 -2.40 15.60
C PRO A 242 -3.04 -1.34 14.71
N MET A 243 -3.42 -1.25 13.44
CA MET A 243 -2.84 -0.25 12.52
C MET A 243 -3.22 1.18 12.93
N ILE A 244 -4.47 1.41 13.32
CA ILE A 244 -4.96 2.70 13.82
C ILE A 244 -4.20 3.09 15.09
N ILE A 245 -4.08 2.16 16.05
CA ILE A 245 -3.37 2.38 17.32
C ILE A 245 -1.89 2.71 17.04
N LEU A 246 -1.21 1.93 16.21
CA LEU A 246 0.18 2.17 15.83
C LEU A 246 0.34 3.50 15.09
N GLY A 247 -0.58 3.85 14.20
CA GLY A 247 -0.58 5.13 13.50
C GLY A 247 -0.64 6.31 14.46
N ILE A 248 -1.55 6.27 15.44
CA ILE A 248 -1.66 7.27 16.49
C ILE A 248 -0.37 7.31 17.34
N ALA A 249 0.13 6.14 17.76
CA ALA A 249 1.35 6.06 18.56
C ALA A 249 2.55 6.64 17.81
N PHE A 250 2.70 6.37 16.52
CA PHE A 250 3.78 6.91 15.70
C PHE A 250 3.67 8.43 15.55
N ILE A 251 2.49 8.98 15.34
CA ILE A 251 2.27 10.43 15.26
C ILE A 251 2.61 11.08 16.61
N VAL A 252 2.08 10.53 17.71
CA VAL A 252 2.36 11.05 19.06
C VAL A 252 3.87 11.00 19.38
N TYR A 253 4.51 9.87 19.08
CA TYR A 253 5.97 9.74 19.26
C TYR A 253 6.73 10.77 18.44
N ALA A 254 6.42 10.90 17.14
CA ALA A 254 7.08 11.83 16.25
C ALA A 254 7.07 13.27 16.77
N TYR A 255 5.93 13.75 17.25
CA TYR A 255 5.78 15.13 17.70
C TYR A 255 6.19 15.36 19.15
N ARG A 256 6.09 14.36 20.04
CA ARG A 256 6.53 14.50 21.45
C ARG A 256 8.03 14.36 21.60
N CYS A 257 8.63 13.39 20.92
CA CYS A 257 10.07 13.11 21.06
C CYS A 257 10.95 14.03 20.19
N ARG A 258 10.39 15.02 19.49
CA ARG A 258 11.13 15.89 18.56
C ARG A 258 12.04 15.07 17.65
N ALA A 259 11.52 13.94 17.17
CA ALA A 259 12.27 13.05 16.29
C ALA A 259 12.86 13.86 15.12
N LEU A 260 14.06 13.49 14.68
CA LEU A 260 14.76 14.16 13.58
C LEU A 260 13.79 14.37 12.41
N VAL A 261 13.77 15.58 11.87
CA VAL A 261 12.90 15.93 10.74
C VAL A 261 13.52 15.37 9.47
N ASP A 262 12.80 14.46 8.84
CA ASP A 262 13.15 13.90 7.53
C ASP A 262 12.28 14.58 6.48
N GLY A 263 12.51 15.87 6.25
CA GLY A 263 11.78 16.62 5.25
C GLY A 263 12.16 16.17 3.84
N MET A 264 11.16 15.99 3.01
CA MET A 264 11.38 15.63 1.63
C MET A 264 11.19 16.77 0.64
N ASN A 265 10.86 17.93 1.13
CA ASN A 265 10.44 19.02 0.25
C ASN A 265 10.95 20.39 0.66
N THR A 266 11.91 20.46 1.53
CA THR A 266 12.45 21.76 1.93
C THR A 266 13.93 21.65 2.10
N ASP A 267 14.54 22.78 2.10
CA ASP A 267 15.83 23.05 2.65
C ASP A 267 16.00 22.45 4.04
N ASP A 268 16.05 21.10 4.11
CA ASP A 268 16.40 20.39 5.35
C ASP A 268 17.74 20.89 5.87
N ARG A 269 18.63 21.37 4.97
CA ARG A 269 19.85 22.07 5.34
C ARG A 269 19.54 23.37 6.06
N THR A 270 18.58 24.17 5.60
CA THR A 270 18.17 25.41 6.25
C THR A 270 17.48 25.15 7.57
N TYR A 271 16.65 24.08 7.65
CA TYR A 271 16.01 23.67 8.90
C TYR A 271 17.03 23.14 9.90
N MET A 272 17.97 22.27 9.48
CA MET A 272 19.05 21.76 10.33
C MET A 272 20.00 22.86 10.76
N GLN A 273 20.32 23.81 9.88
CA GLN A 273 21.12 24.99 10.20
C GLN A 273 20.39 25.91 11.18
N HIS A 274 19.10 26.16 10.99
CA HIS A 274 18.31 26.96 11.92
C HIS A 274 18.22 26.34 13.30
N HIS A 275 17.98 25.01 13.40
CA HIS A 275 17.94 24.34 14.69
C HIS A 275 19.31 24.15 15.33
N ALA A 276 20.38 24.00 14.55
CA ALA A 276 21.74 24.00 15.06
C ALA A 276 22.14 25.40 15.59
N SER A 277 21.72 26.48 14.94
CA SER A 277 21.97 27.85 15.43
C SER A 277 21.19 28.14 16.72
N VAL A 278 19.92 27.75 16.80
CA VAL A 278 19.09 27.92 17.98
C VAL A 278 19.61 27.09 19.16
N ALA A 279 20.08 25.85 18.91
CA ALA A 279 20.68 25.02 19.95
C ALA A 279 22.00 25.63 20.48
N ASN A 280 22.81 26.23 19.61
CA ASN A 280 24.06 26.90 20.01
C ASN A 280 23.82 28.24 20.74
N GLU A 281 22.71 28.92 20.48
CA GLU A 281 22.31 30.12 21.22
C GLU A 281 21.77 29.82 22.63
N GLN A 282 21.23 28.62 22.84
CA GLN A 282 20.75 28.19 24.18
C GLN A 282 21.86 27.65 25.11
N VAL A 283 23.07 27.44 24.58
CA VAL A 283 24.25 26.96 25.32
C VAL A 283 25.23 28.10 25.67
N LYS A 284 24.99 29.31 25.18
CA LYS A 284 25.67 30.55 25.59
C LYS A 284 24.83 31.32 26.61
#